data_6ff8fa092690c51848b9982e040605f1
#
_entry.id   6ff8fa092690c51848b9982e040605f1
#
_cell.length_a   1.000
_cell.length_b   1.000
_cell.length_c   1.000
_cell.angle_alpha   90.00
_cell.angle_beta   90.00
_cell.angle_gamma   90.00
#
_symmetry.space_group_name_H-M   'P 1'
#
loop_
_entity.id
_entity.type
_entity.pdbx_description
1 polymer ?
#
loop_
_entity_poly.entity_id
_entity_poly.type
_entity_poly.pdbx_seq_one_letter_code
_entity_poly.pdbx_strand_id
1 'polypeptide(L)'
;MGLLSQYMCERAQGTRHAIVIDPADQSPDVAANRALAAANAGSRMILVGGSSDTDMTNVHATIVSIKEALELVTWASTQDSDSDENPSQIPVVLFPQGAAALSPDADGITFMMLMNSKDPRFLIGEQVRGAPFVKKSGIEPVPMGYLICEPGGKAGEVGKADLIGYDDHER
;
A
#
# COMPACT_ATOMS: atom_id res chain seq x y z
N MET A 1 -3.21 -18.52 -5.80
CA MET A 1 -3.52 -17.09 -5.66
C MET A 1 -3.26 -16.76 -4.20
N GLY A 2 -2.48 -15.75 -3.90
CA GLY A 2 -2.19 -15.36 -2.51
C GLY A 2 -3.41 -14.71 -1.84
N LEU A 3 -3.31 -14.49 -0.53
CA LEU A 3 -4.40 -13.93 0.29
C LEU A 3 -4.83 -12.55 -0.21
N LEU A 4 -3.86 -11.69 -0.55
CA LEU A 4 -4.13 -10.33 -1.01
C LEU A 4 -4.77 -10.31 -2.40
N SER A 5 -4.27 -11.14 -3.33
CA SER A 5 -4.87 -11.27 -4.67
C SER A 5 -6.30 -11.80 -4.58
N GLN A 6 -6.56 -12.77 -3.70
CA GLN A 6 -7.91 -13.27 -3.45
C GLN A 6 -8.80 -12.16 -2.90
N TYR A 7 -8.34 -11.44 -1.88
CA TYR A 7 -9.06 -10.31 -1.28
C TYR A 7 -9.41 -9.24 -2.32
N MET A 8 -8.47 -8.89 -3.21
CA MET A 8 -8.70 -7.87 -4.23
C MET A 8 -9.67 -8.31 -5.33
N CYS A 9 -9.68 -9.61 -5.65
CA CYS A 9 -10.53 -10.18 -6.72
C CYS A 9 -11.93 -10.57 -6.25
N GLU A 10 -12.20 -10.58 -4.95
CA GLU A 10 -13.49 -10.98 -4.39
C GLU A 10 -14.57 -9.92 -4.64
N ARG A 11 -15.37 -10.14 -5.68
CA ARG A 11 -16.40 -9.18 -6.13
C ARG A 11 -17.64 -9.13 -5.24
N ALA A 12 -17.90 -10.17 -4.46
CA ALA A 12 -19.10 -10.29 -3.63
C ALA A 12 -19.19 -9.23 -2.52
N GLN A 13 -18.07 -8.64 -2.13
CA GLN A 13 -18.00 -7.66 -1.03
C GLN A 13 -18.24 -6.19 -1.46
N GLY A 14 -18.55 -5.94 -2.72
CA GLY A 14 -18.80 -4.58 -3.22
C GLY A 14 -17.56 -3.67 -3.21
N THR A 15 -17.79 -2.37 -3.14
CA THR A 15 -16.72 -1.35 -3.12
C THR A 15 -16.02 -1.35 -1.76
N ARG A 16 -14.69 -1.37 -1.79
CA ARG A 16 -13.83 -1.31 -0.61
C ARG A 16 -12.98 -0.05 -0.63
N HIS A 17 -12.82 0.55 0.54
CA HIS A 17 -11.96 1.71 0.73
C HIS A 17 -10.58 1.27 1.22
N ALA A 18 -9.53 1.85 0.66
CA ALA A 18 -8.16 1.77 1.16
C ALA A 18 -7.66 3.17 1.52
N ILE A 19 -6.90 3.30 2.60
CA ILE A 19 -6.23 4.55 2.97
C ILE A 19 -4.73 4.45 2.65
N VAL A 20 -4.14 5.54 2.18
CA VAL A 20 -2.69 5.69 2.04
C VAL A 20 -2.14 6.43 3.25
N ILE A 21 -1.10 5.87 3.86
CA ILE A 21 -0.34 6.47 4.97
C ILE A 21 1.10 6.65 4.51
N ASP A 22 1.55 7.90 4.44
CA ASP A 22 2.92 8.23 4.04
C ASP A 22 3.84 8.27 5.27
N PRO A 23 4.87 7.37 5.36
CA PRO A 23 5.81 7.35 6.47
C PRO A 23 6.69 8.59 6.59
N ALA A 24 6.83 9.37 5.53
CA ALA A 24 7.63 10.60 5.55
C ALA A 24 6.90 11.76 6.24
N ASP A 25 5.56 11.72 6.29
CA ASP A 25 4.74 12.83 6.77
C ASP A 25 4.38 12.73 8.26
N GLN A 26 4.72 11.61 8.93
CA GLN A 26 4.28 11.36 10.30
C GLN A 26 5.13 10.33 11.04
N SER A 27 5.07 10.35 12.38
CA SER A 27 5.69 9.30 13.19
C SER A 27 4.92 7.97 13.09
N PRO A 28 5.57 6.81 13.40
CA PRO A 28 4.90 5.51 13.42
C PRO A 28 3.65 5.46 14.32
N ASP A 29 3.70 6.10 15.50
CA ASP A 29 2.54 6.14 16.42
C ASP A 29 1.35 6.92 15.84
N VAL A 30 1.61 8.03 15.16
CA VAL A 30 0.57 8.80 14.47
C VAL A 30 0.00 7.99 13.32
N ALA A 31 0.84 7.28 12.57
CA ALA A 31 0.43 6.38 11.49
C ALA A 31 -0.47 5.26 12.00
N ALA A 32 -0.11 4.62 13.12
CA ALA A 32 -0.91 3.58 13.77
C ALA A 32 -2.30 4.11 14.20
N ASN A 33 -2.36 5.27 14.84
CA ASN A 33 -3.63 5.88 15.24
C ASN A 33 -4.52 6.23 14.03
N ARG A 34 -3.92 6.70 12.92
CA ARG A 34 -4.65 6.97 11.67
C ARG A 34 -5.17 5.69 11.02
N ALA A 35 -4.37 4.62 11.04
CA ALA A 35 -4.78 3.32 10.54
C ALA A 35 -5.97 2.76 11.33
N LEU A 36 -5.95 2.86 12.66
CA LEU A 36 -7.07 2.46 13.53
C LEU A 36 -8.32 3.28 13.24
N ALA A 37 -8.20 4.61 13.15
CA ALA A 37 -9.33 5.47 12.84
C ALA A 37 -9.94 5.14 11.47
N ALA A 38 -9.11 4.87 10.46
CA ALA A 38 -9.56 4.48 9.14
C ALA A 38 -10.24 3.10 9.15
N ALA A 39 -9.69 2.12 9.87
CA ALA A 39 -10.26 0.79 10.05
C ALA A 39 -11.65 0.88 10.71
N ASN A 40 -11.78 1.64 11.77
CA ASN A 40 -13.05 1.89 12.47
C ASN A 40 -14.08 2.61 11.59
N ALA A 41 -13.61 3.45 10.66
CA ALA A 41 -14.47 4.12 9.67
C ALA A 41 -14.81 3.24 8.46
N GLY A 42 -14.35 1.99 8.41
CA GLY A 42 -14.69 1.02 7.36
C GLY A 42 -13.65 0.82 6.28
N SER A 43 -12.43 1.39 6.42
CA SER A 43 -11.32 1.02 5.52
C SER A 43 -10.99 -0.47 5.66
N ARG A 44 -10.71 -1.12 4.53
CA ARG A 44 -10.45 -2.57 4.48
C ARG A 44 -9.04 -2.90 3.98
N MET A 45 -8.20 -1.89 3.81
CA MET A 45 -6.79 -2.03 3.44
C MET A 45 -6.03 -0.77 3.85
N ILE A 46 -4.83 -0.94 4.36
CA ILE A 46 -3.89 0.15 4.64
C ILE A 46 -2.74 0.07 3.64
N LEU A 47 -2.55 1.12 2.87
CA LEU A 47 -1.43 1.27 1.95
C LEU A 47 -0.35 2.13 2.62
N VAL A 48 0.86 1.60 2.75
CA VAL A 48 1.98 2.31 3.39
C VAL A 48 3.02 2.68 2.34
N GLY A 49 3.22 3.98 2.14
CA GLY A 49 4.17 4.51 1.19
C GLY A 49 3.89 5.95 0.80
N GLY A 50 4.82 6.55 0.08
CA GLY A 50 4.76 7.93 -0.37
C GLY A 50 5.56 8.15 -1.64
N SER A 51 5.52 9.39 -2.16
CA SER A 51 6.19 9.75 -3.42
C SER A 51 7.67 10.08 -3.25
N SER A 52 8.13 10.41 -2.05
CA SER A 52 9.51 10.78 -1.75
C SER A 52 9.80 10.62 -0.25
N ASP A 53 11.08 10.73 0.11
CA ASP A 53 11.56 10.80 1.50
C ASP A 53 11.22 9.57 2.35
N THR A 54 10.87 8.44 1.69
CA THR A 54 10.66 7.14 2.31
C THR A 54 11.86 6.24 2.10
N ASP A 55 12.25 5.52 3.15
CA ASP A 55 13.31 4.52 3.15
C ASP A 55 12.86 3.25 3.89
N MET A 56 13.73 2.23 3.91
CA MET A 56 13.43 0.98 4.60
C MET A 56 13.17 1.18 6.10
N THR A 57 13.80 2.16 6.74
CA THR A 57 13.72 2.37 8.18
C THR A 57 12.37 2.95 8.57
N ASN A 58 11.97 4.07 7.94
CA ASN A 58 10.70 4.72 8.29
C ASN A 58 9.48 3.89 7.81
N VAL A 59 9.58 3.22 6.67
CA VAL A 59 8.53 2.33 6.16
C VAL A 59 8.36 1.11 7.08
N HIS A 60 9.45 0.45 7.48
CA HIS A 60 9.40 -0.71 8.36
C HIS A 60 8.82 -0.34 9.73
N ALA A 61 9.31 0.72 10.37
CA ALA A 61 8.80 1.17 11.66
C ALA A 61 7.30 1.50 11.60
N THR A 62 6.85 2.14 10.52
CA THR A 62 5.43 2.47 10.32
C THR A 62 4.57 1.21 10.15
N ILE A 63 5.02 0.23 9.35
CA ILE A 63 4.28 -1.02 9.16
C ILE A 63 4.15 -1.80 10.46
N VAL A 64 5.25 -1.95 11.21
CA VAL A 64 5.23 -2.66 12.50
C VAL A 64 4.25 -2.00 13.46
N SER A 65 4.34 -0.68 13.63
CA SER A 65 3.44 0.06 14.54
C SER A 65 1.96 -0.05 14.14
N ILE A 66 1.64 0.01 12.85
CA ILE A 66 0.28 -0.18 12.35
C ILE A 66 -0.23 -1.60 12.63
N LYS A 67 0.58 -2.63 12.33
CA LYS A 67 0.17 -4.04 12.53
C LYS A 67 -0.05 -4.34 14.02
N GLU A 68 0.84 -3.93 14.88
CA GLU A 68 0.69 -4.08 16.34
C GLU A 68 -0.62 -3.44 16.84
N ALA A 69 -0.94 -2.22 16.38
CA ALA A 69 -2.15 -1.54 16.77
C ALA A 69 -3.42 -2.26 16.27
N LEU A 70 -3.43 -2.73 15.02
CA LEU A 70 -4.56 -3.48 14.45
C LEU A 70 -4.75 -4.84 15.14
N GLU A 71 -3.66 -5.54 15.48
CA GLU A 71 -3.71 -6.81 16.21
C GLU A 71 -4.29 -6.64 17.61
N LEU A 72 -3.91 -5.59 18.35
CA LEU A 72 -4.43 -5.30 19.68
C LEU A 72 -5.95 -5.07 19.65
N VAL A 73 -6.47 -4.33 18.67
CA VAL A 73 -7.92 -4.10 18.54
C VAL A 73 -8.64 -5.39 18.15
N THR A 74 -8.09 -6.17 17.25
CA THR A 74 -8.63 -7.48 16.86
C THR A 74 -8.69 -8.42 18.06
N TRP A 75 -7.62 -8.49 18.84
CA TRP A 75 -7.57 -9.30 20.06
C TRP A 75 -8.62 -8.83 21.09
N ALA A 76 -8.74 -7.53 21.31
CA ALA A 76 -9.73 -6.99 22.27
C ALA A 76 -11.16 -7.31 21.83
N SER A 77 -11.48 -7.20 20.54
CA SER A 77 -12.82 -7.48 20.04
C SER A 77 -13.18 -8.98 20.12
N THR A 78 -12.20 -9.90 20.00
CA THR A 78 -12.45 -11.34 20.17
C THR A 78 -12.73 -11.75 21.61
N GLN A 79 -12.30 -10.96 22.61
CA GLN A 79 -12.62 -11.25 24.01
C GLN A 79 -14.05 -10.86 24.37
N ASP A 80 -14.65 -9.91 23.66
CA ASP A 80 -15.98 -9.37 23.94
C ASP A 80 -17.10 -10.07 23.15
N SER A 81 -16.76 -10.90 22.14
CA SER A 81 -17.75 -11.52 21.26
C SER A 81 -17.78 -13.04 21.43
N ASP A 82 -18.96 -13.58 21.77
CA ASP A 82 -19.30 -15.03 21.70
C ASP A 82 -19.46 -15.53 20.23
N SER A 83 -19.07 -14.71 19.25
CA SER A 83 -19.23 -15.07 17.84
C SER A 83 -17.97 -15.74 17.31
N ASP A 84 -18.12 -16.91 16.68
CA ASP A 84 -17.09 -17.65 15.92
C ASP A 84 -16.60 -16.91 14.66
N GLU A 85 -17.01 -15.68 14.43
CA GLU A 85 -16.54 -14.86 13.31
C GLU A 85 -15.15 -14.30 13.62
N ASN A 86 -14.16 -14.90 13.02
CA ASN A 86 -12.79 -14.39 13.03
C ASN A 86 -12.79 -13.03 12.32
N PRO A 87 -12.52 -11.91 13.02
CA PRO A 87 -12.54 -10.60 12.36
C PRO A 87 -11.54 -10.59 11.21
N SER A 88 -12.01 -10.24 10.03
CA SER A 88 -11.17 -10.25 8.82
C SER A 88 -9.98 -9.31 9.04
N GLN A 89 -8.79 -9.87 9.03
CA GLN A 89 -7.54 -9.10 9.18
C GLN A 89 -7.44 -8.06 8.06
N ILE A 90 -7.25 -6.79 8.44
CA ILE A 90 -7.06 -5.70 7.47
C ILE A 90 -5.63 -5.78 6.94
N PRO A 91 -5.41 -6.02 5.64
CA PRO A 91 -4.07 -6.13 5.10
C PRO A 91 -3.33 -4.79 5.11
N VAL A 92 -2.06 -4.84 5.51
CA VAL A 92 -1.10 -3.72 5.47
C VAL A 92 -0.15 -3.95 4.29
N VAL A 93 -0.27 -3.12 3.27
CA VAL A 93 0.32 -3.34 1.95
C VAL A 93 1.30 -2.23 1.61
N LEU A 94 2.47 -2.59 1.14
CA LEU A 94 3.44 -1.63 0.62
C LEU A 94 2.90 -0.92 -0.64
N PHE A 95 2.99 0.41 -0.62
CA PHE A 95 2.75 1.31 -1.75
C PHE A 95 3.99 2.16 -2.02
N PRO A 96 5.13 1.54 -2.41
CA PRO A 96 6.43 2.16 -2.35
C PRO A 96 6.70 3.07 -3.55
N GLN A 97 7.48 4.14 -3.32
CA GLN A 97 8.07 4.91 -4.42
C GLN A 97 9.10 4.13 -5.25
N GLY A 98 9.66 3.06 -4.68
CA GLY A 98 10.67 2.23 -5.32
C GLY A 98 11.31 1.23 -4.36
N ALA A 99 12.36 0.54 -4.84
CA ALA A 99 13.04 -0.54 -4.12
C ALA A 99 13.79 -0.12 -2.83
N ALA A 100 13.94 1.18 -2.58
CA ALA A 100 14.55 1.69 -1.37
C ALA A 100 13.59 1.76 -0.17
N ALA A 101 12.28 1.57 -0.39
CA ALA A 101 11.22 1.77 0.60
C ALA A 101 10.39 0.49 0.81
N LEU A 102 11.07 -0.60 1.19
CA LEU A 102 10.47 -1.92 1.36
C LEU A 102 10.56 -2.40 2.81
N SER A 103 9.60 -3.24 3.23
CA SER A 103 9.62 -3.91 4.53
C SER A 103 9.17 -5.37 4.37
N PRO A 104 9.83 -6.33 5.05
CA PRO A 104 9.43 -7.74 5.00
C PRO A 104 8.15 -8.03 5.79
N ASP A 105 7.72 -7.14 6.69
CA ASP A 105 6.59 -7.35 7.58
C ASP A 105 5.24 -6.94 6.98
N ALA A 106 5.24 -6.41 5.75
CA ALA A 106 4.01 -6.15 5.01
C ALA A 106 3.32 -7.45 4.59
N ASP A 107 2.00 -7.41 4.47
CA ASP A 107 1.21 -8.57 3.98
C ASP A 107 1.33 -8.72 2.46
N GLY A 108 1.69 -7.65 1.76
CA GLY A 108 1.93 -7.65 0.34
C GLY A 108 2.51 -6.35 -0.18
N ILE A 109 2.68 -6.26 -1.48
CA ILE A 109 3.19 -5.08 -2.16
C ILE A 109 2.42 -4.82 -3.46
N THR A 110 2.03 -3.57 -3.68
CA THR A 110 1.63 -3.10 -5.01
C THR A 110 2.87 -3.06 -5.89
N PHE A 111 3.09 -4.11 -6.69
CA PHE A 111 4.26 -4.21 -7.56
C PHE A 111 4.02 -3.42 -8.84
N MET A 112 4.21 -2.09 -8.72
CA MET A 112 3.68 -1.10 -9.64
C MET A 112 4.59 -0.82 -10.85
N MET A 113 3.92 -0.51 -11.98
CA MET A 113 4.50 0.14 -13.15
C MET A 113 3.77 1.46 -13.37
N LEU A 114 4.50 2.59 -13.41
CA LEU A 114 3.94 3.87 -13.86
C LEU A 114 3.93 3.90 -15.40
N MET A 115 2.77 3.58 -15.97
CA MET A 115 2.64 3.29 -17.41
C MET A 115 2.89 4.50 -18.31
N ASN A 116 2.64 5.71 -17.83
CA ASN A 116 2.90 6.96 -18.54
C ASN A 116 4.16 7.70 -18.05
N SER A 117 5.12 7.01 -17.43
CA SER A 117 6.41 7.60 -17.09
C SER A 117 7.29 7.75 -18.32
N LYS A 118 7.99 8.88 -18.40
CA LYS A 118 9.10 9.11 -19.36
C LYS A 118 10.45 8.56 -18.86
N ASP A 119 10.48 8.06 -17.62
CA ASP A 119 11.69 7.51 -17.01
C ASP A 119 11.60 5.98 -16.90
N PRO A 120 12.49 5.22 -17.58
CA PRO A 120 12.51 3.76 -17.49
C PRO A 120 12.62 3.22 -16.06
N ARG A 121 13.13 4.02 -15.13
CA ARG A 121 13.21 3.69 -13.71
C ARG A 121 11.83 3.30 -13.17
N PHE A 122 10.79 4.11 -13.46
CA PHE A 122 9.44 3.90 -12.96
C PHE A 122 8.58 2.98 -13.84
N LEU A 123 9.03 2.71 -15.07
CA LEU A 123 8.41 1.70 -15.94
C LEU A 123 8.75 0.29 -15.47
N ILE A 124 10.04 -0.01 -15.25
CA ILE A 124 10.49 -1.37 -14.92
C ILE A 124 11.68 -1.40 -13.95
N GLY A 125 12.48 -0.32 -13.89
CA GLY A 125 13.75 -0.30 -13.15
C GLY A 125 13.59 -0.60 -11.67
N GLU A 126 12.61 0.00 -11.00
CA GLU A 126 12.36 -0.24 -9.58
C GLU A 126 11.81 -1.65 -9.32
N GLN A 127 11.04 -2.21 -10.25
CA GLN A 127 10.57 -3.60 -10.15
C GLN A 127 11.76 -4.58 -10.23
N VAL A 128 12.67 -4.38 -11.17
CA VAL A 128 13.87 -5.22 -11.31
C VAL A 128 14.74 -5.15 -10.05
N ARG A 129 14.91 -3.96 -9.48
CA ARG A 129 15.68 -3.75 -8.24
C ARG A 129 15.02 -4.36 -7.01
N GLY A 130 13.69 -4.26 -6.90
CA GLY A 130 12.91 -4.74 -5.75
C GLY A 130 12.61 -6.24 -5.80
N ALA A 131 12.56 -6.87 -6.99
CA ALA A 131 12.17 -8.27 -7.14
C ALA A 131 12.96 -9.27 -6.27
N PRO A 132 14.30 -9.16 -6.12
CA PRO A 132 15.05 -10.06 -5.24
C PRO A 132 14.64 -9.96 -3.79
N PHE A 133 14.35 -8.76 -3.29
CA PHE A 133 13.85 -8.54 -1.94
C PHE A 133 12.46 -9.17 -1.76
N VAL A 134 11.53 -8.87 -2.65
CA VAL A 134 10.16 -9.41 -2.62
C VAL A 134 10.17 -10.93 -2.61
N LYS A 135 10.99 -11.54 -3.48
CA LYS A 135 11.15 -13.01 -3.53
C LYS A 135 11.72 -13.57 -2.22
N LYS A 136 12.70 -12.90 -1.63
CA LYS A 136 13.37 -13.37 -0.41
C LYS A 136 12.49 -13.22 0.83
N SER A 137 11.76 -12.12 0.95
CA SER A 137 10.87 -11.84 2.09
C SER A 137 9.57 -12.66 2.05
N GLY A 138 9.16 -13.13 0.87
CA GLY A 138 7.92 -13.90 0.71
C GLY A 138 6.64 -13.05 0.75
N ILE A 139 6.76 -11.72 0.78
CA ILE A 139 5.59 -10.84 0.69
C ILE A 139 4.89 -11.02 -0.65
N GLU A 140 3.56 -10.96 -0.66
CA GLU A 140 2.77 -11.20 -1.87
C GLU A 140 2.84 -10.02 -2.84
N PRO A 141 3.41 -10.18 -4.06
CA PRO A 141 3.38 -9.13 -5.06
C PRO A 141 2.03 -9.09 -5.79
N VAL A 142 1.41 -7.93 -5.85
CA VAL A 142 0.24 -7.66 -6.68
C VAL A 142 0.67 -6.81 -7.87
N PRO A 143 0.75 -7.36 -9.08
CA PRO A 143 1.10 -6.60 -10.27
C PRO A 143 0.06 -5.51 -10.53
N MET A 144 0.51 -4.27 -10.66
CA MET A 144 -0.37 -3.12 -10.91
C MET A 144 0.25 -2.18 -11.94
N GLY A 145 -0.54 -1.78 -12.93
CA GLY A 145 -0.26 -0.62 -13.77
C GLY A 145 -1.04 0.58 -13.23
N TYR A 146 -0.43 1.76 -13.23
CA TYR A 146 -1.13 2.99 -12.89
C TYR A 146 -0.75 4.13 -13.83
N LEU A 147 -1.63 5.09 -13.92
CA LEU A 147 -1.50 6.28 -14.76
C LEU A 147 -1.66 7.52 -13.88
N ILE A 148 -0.88 8.54 -14.15
CA ILE A 148 -1.03 9.84 -13.48
C ILE A 148 -1.67 10.81 -14.46
N CYS A 149 -2.84 11.32 -14.07
CA CYS A 149 -3.57 12.34 -14.80
C CYS A 149 -3.25 13.74 -14.25
N GLU A 150 -3.63 14.77 -14.99
CA GLU A 150 -3.56 16.16 -14.50
C GLU A 150 -4.36 16.32 -13.20
N PRO A 151 -3.87 17.15 -12.25
CA PRO A 151 -2.69 18.00 -12.30
C PRO A 151 -1.37 17.32 -11.92
N GLY A 152 -1.33 15.97 -11.78
CA GLY A 152 -0.13 15.17 -11.53
C GLY A 152 0.43 15.22 -10.10
N GLY A 153 0.51 16.40 -9.51
CA GLY A 153 1.08 16.59 -8.18
C GLY A 153 2.53 16.08 -8.06
N LYS A 154 2.99 15.89 -6.82
CA LYS A 154 4.34 15.42 -6.50
C LYS A 154 4.66 14.06 -7.15
N ALA A 155 3.68 13.16 -7.22
CA ALA A 155 3.86 11.84 -7.84
C ALA A 155 4.15 11.95 -9.35
N GLY A 156 3.45 12.86 -10.05
CA GLY A 156 3.69 13.13 -11.47
C GLY A 156 5.06 13.74 -11.72
N GLU A 157 5.49 14.66 -10.86
CA GLU A 157 6.79 15.31 -10.95
C GLU A 157 7.94 14.32 -10.71
N VAL A 158 7.91 13.58 -9.59
CA VAL A 158 8.91 12.56 -9.22
C VAL A 158 8.94 11.44 -10.26
N GLY A 159 7.77 10.96 -10.67
CA GLY A 159 7.62 9.88 -11.63
C GLY A 159 7.90 10.30 -13.08
N LYS A 160 8.13 11.60 -13.36
CA LYS A 160 8.28 12.15 -14.73
C LYS A 160 7.16 11.69 -15.66
N ALA A 161 5.93 11.75 -15.16
CA ALA A 161 4.78 11.28 -15.91
C ALA A 161 4.46 12.20 -17.10
N ASP A 162 4.12 11.59 -18.23
CA ASP A 162 3.43 12.26 -19.32
C ASP A 162 1.96 12.32 -18.96
N LEU A 163 1.56 13.45 -18.33
CA LEU A 163 0.24 13.55 -17.71
C LEU A 163 -0.87 13.38 -18.74
N ILE A 164 -1.91 12.65 -18.34
CA ILE A 164 -3.13 12.51 -19.13
C ILE A 164 -4.02 13.69 -18.81
N GLY A 165 -4.32 14.50 -19.82
CA GLY A 165 -5.23 15.65 -19.71
C GLY A 165 -6.68 15.24 -19.55
N TYR A 166 -7.51 16.19 -19.10
CA TYR A 166 -8.96 15.97 -18.94
C TYR A 166 -9.68 15.61 -20.23
N ASP A 167 -9.16 16.05 -21.38
CA ASP A 167 -9.76 15.82 -22.71
C ASP A 167 -9.06 14.70 -23.49
N ASP A 168 -8.10 13.99 -22.86
CA ASP A 168 -7.31 12.96 -23.52
C ASP A 168 -7.96 11.57 -23.33
N HIS A 169 -9.11 11.38 -23.98
CA HIS A 169 -9.94 10.19 -23.83
C HIS A 169 -9.44 8.96 -24.59
N GLU A 170 -8.41 9.11 -25.43
CA GLU A 170 -7.90 8.05 -26.33
C GLU A 170 -6.58 7.43 -25.86
N ARG A 171 -6.01 7.84 -24.73
CA ARG A 171 -4.75 7.34 -24.18
C ARG A 171 -4.89 6.09 -23.35
#